data_abd7bb8253f966437c050b2edd72500e
#
_entry.id   abd7bb8253f966437c050b2edd72500e
#
_cell.length_a   1.000
_cell.length_b   1.000
_cell.length_c   1.000
_cell.angle_alpha   90.00
_cell.angle_beta   90.00
_cell.angle_gamma   90.00
#
_symmetry.space_group_name_H-M   'P 1'
#
loop_
_entity.id
_entity.type
_entity.pdbx_description
1 polymer ?
#
loop_
_entity_poly.entity_id
_entity_poly.type
_entity_poly.pdbx_seq_one_letter_code
_entity_poly.pdbx_strand_id
1 'polypeptide(L)'
;MKRRLLPSLLLALALTACAAKPAAPTAADFEVQPGAYRYQDMGDFFVETEQGQYYLGWDQIIRFAEPGSRSFYPLCNKPNCGHGSDNCNAYTDYALGYWNGHLYTTTYGDNGPVVMRMDMDGANRREVGQLPVLTAVDGARHASGELLFHNGSLFYMYDAIETDPEWAMSIYQFDLETGKGRWLFQEDIPLYTFAYCSVGTCICGDDFFFIIANGVTGECTYALGNLKTGRVEATLPDWSNRNSRAMEQDGVLYYFKADAGLCEYDRATGVETVRFPMDTYTAFPCYTRNYILVRSTDTEDFEQCTLWVLDRNYNLLGKAPQEKIGRWFPQPYAITADSIYFWLNGKITHYIDTSDLSNLELLPMPDTSNARAHG
;
A
#
# COMPACT_ATOMS: atom_id res chain seq x y z
N MET A 1 44.06 42.71 62.10
CA MET A 1 42.87 41.96 61.65
C MET A 1 43.10 41.55 60.22
N LYS A 2 43.47 40.29 59.97
CA LYS A 2 43.70 39.75 58.63
C LYS A 2 42.50 38.79 58.28
N ARG A 3 41.61 39.20 57.41
CA ARG A 3 40.57 38.32 56.88
C ARG A 3 41.15 37.42 55.77
N ARG A 4 41.13 36.12 56.04
CA ARG A 4 41.47 35.11 55.03
C ARG A 4 40.22 34.87 54.18
N LEU A 5 40.32 35.07 52.85
CA LEU A 5 39.38 34.66 51.84
C LEU A 5 39.65 33.20 51.50
N LEU A 6 38.72 32.29 51.69
CA LEU A 6 38.71 30.94 51.16
C LEU A 6 38.22 31.00 49.72
N PRO A 7 38.90 30.38 48.76
CA PRO A 7 38.31 30.18 47.41
C PRO A 7 37.42 28.94 47.47
N SER A 8 36.11 29.17 47.18
CA SER A 8 35.16 28.09 46.97
C SER A 8 35.47 27.44 45.62
N LEU A 9 35.98 26.22 45.65
CA LEU A 9 36.18 25.37 44.48
C LEU A 9 34.85 24.79 44.08
N LEU A 10 34.18 25.39 43.10
CA LEU A 10 32.99 24.83 42.45
C LEU A 10 33.46 23.70 41.54
N LEU A 11 33.30 22.47 42.01
CA LEU A 11 33.47 21.26 41.22
C LEU A 11 32.25 21.10 40.34
N ALA A 12 32.32 21.60 39.10
CA ALA A 12 31.36 21.32 38.09
C ALA A 12 31.52 19.85 37.64
N LEU A 13 30.73 18.95 38.21
CA LEU A 13 30.53 17.61 37.68
C LEU A 13 29.78 17.76 36.35
N ALA A 14 30.52 17.76 35.26
CA ALA A 14 29.95 17.51 33.94
C ALA A 14 29.49 16.05 33.88
N LEU A 15 28.25 15.79 34.20
CA LEU A 15 27.56 14.55 33.84
C LEU A 15 27.42 14.51 32.33
N THR A 16 28.45 14.02 31.65
CA THR A 16 28.33 13.51 30.30
C THR A 16 27.44 12.27 30.40
N ALA A 17 26.12 12.48 30.32
CA ALA A 17 25.22 11.42 30.01
C ALA A 17 25.59 10.96 28.59
N CYS A 18 26.39 9.91 28.47
CA CYS A 18 26.45 9.12 27.27
C CYS A 18 25.05 8.55 27.07
N ALA A 19 24.25 9.26 26.30
CA ALA A 19 23.02 8.68 25.80
C ALA A 19 23.46 7.43 25.03
N ALA A 20 23.19 6.26 25.60
CA ALA A 20 23.41 5.01 24.91
C ALA A 20 22.65 5.10 23.59
N LYS A 21 23.36 4.88 22.47
CA LYS A 21 22.73 4.82 21.17
C LYS A 21 21.58 3.80 21.28
N PRO A 22 20.34 4.14 20.90
CA PRO A 22 19.26 3.19 20.97
C PRO A 22 19.69 1.87 20.33
N ALA A 23 19.40 0.76 20.97
CA ALA A 23 19.68 -0.55 20.39
C ALA A 23 18.93 -0.65 19.05
N ALA A 24 19.56 -1.26 18.05
CA ALA A 24 18.89 -1.52 16.78
C ALA A 24 17.62 -2.35 17.05
N PRO A 25 16.49 -2.05 16.37
CA PRO A 25 15.28 -2.82 16.51
C PRO A 25 15.54 -4.30 16.20
N THR A 26 14.91 -5.18 16.95
CA THR A 26 14.99 -6.64 16.73
C THR A 26 13.74 -7.14 16.00
N ALA A 27 13.75 -8.36 15.50
CA ALA A 27 12.56 -8.96 14.87
C ALA A 27 11.35 -8.98 15.82
N ALA A 28 11.56 -9.12 17.12
CA ALA A 28 10.49 -9.12 18.11
C ALA A 28 9.81 -7.74 18.29
N ASP A 29 10.43 -6.67 17.84
CA ASP A 29 9.83 -5.32 17.85
C ASP A 29 8.79 -5.15 16.72
N PHE A 30 8.69 -6.10 15.78
CA PHE A 30 7.81 -6.06 14.61
C PHE A 30 7.00 -7.36 14.52
N GLU A 31 6.14 -7.57 15.48
CA GLU A 31 5.28 -8.76 15.49
C GLU A 31 4.14 -8.59 14.47
N VAL A 32 4.07 -9.50 13.49
CA VAL A 32 2.96 -9.59 12.56
C VAL A 32 1.92 -10.56 13.14
N GLN A 33 0.65 -10.20 13.10
CA GLN A 33 -0.41 -11.06 13.60
C GLN A 33 -0.49 -12.34 12.77
N PRO A 34 -0.41 -13.53 13.38
CA PRO A 34 -0.55 -14.79 12.66
C PRO A 34 -1.86 -14.85 11.87
N GLY A 35 -1.77 -15.23 10.59
CA GLY A 35 -2.94 -15.32 9.71
C GLY A 35 -3.50 -13.98 9.24
N ALA A 36 -2.83 -12.86 9.54
CA ALA A 36 -3.20 -11.56 8.99
C ALA A 36 -2.93 -11.51 7.48
N TYR A 37 -3.97 -11.24 6.70
CA TYR A 37 -3.90 -11.10 5.26
C TYR A 37 -4.00 -9.65 4.83
N ARG A 38 -3.20 -9.29 3.81
CA ARG A 38 -3.46 -8.14 2.99
C ARG A 38 -3.97 -8.60 1.63
N TYR A 39 -5.23 -8.36 1.37
CA TYR A 39 -5.84 -8.57 0.07
C TYR A 39 -5.63 -7.37 -0.86
N GLN A 40 -5.98 -7.54 -2.13
CA GLN A 40 -5.87 -6.50 -3.17
C GLN A 40 -7.15 -5.64 -3.26
N ASP A 41 -7.99 -5.68 -2.24
CA ASP A 41 -9.28 -4.98 -2.19
C ASP A 41 -9.16 -3.49 -1.86
N MET A 42 -8.02 -3.05 -1.37
CA MET A 42 -7.77 -1.66 -1.02
C MET A 42 -6.44 -1.17 -1.56
N GLY A 43 -6.47 -0.05 -2.26
CA GLY A 43 -5.26 0.71 -2.61
C GLY A 43 -4.65 1.38 -1.38
N ASP A 44 -3.42 1.88 -1.54
CA ASP A 44 -2.67 2.55 -0.46
C ASP A 44 -3.23 3.94 -0.09
N PHE A 45 -4.37 4.29 -0.68
CA PHE A 45 -5.06 5.56 -0.49
C PHE A 45 -6.50 5.40 -0.02
N PHE A 46 -6.90 4.17 0.35
CA PHE A 46 -8.26 3.88 0.81
C PHE A 46 -8.23 3.05 2.10
N VAL A 47 -9.10 3.41 3.02
CA VAL A 47 -9.25 2.76 4.32
C VAL A 47 -10.73 2.55 4.61
N GLU A 48 -11.11 1.34 4.97
CA GLU A 48 -12.44 1.01 5.48
C GLU A 48 -12.35 0.64 6.96
N THR A 49 -13.22 1.23 7.78
CA THR A 49 -13.29 1.02 9.23
C THR A 49 -14.74 0.90 9.67
N GLU A 50 -14.97 0.53 10.92
CA GLU A 50 -16.31 0.55 11.53
C GLU A 50 -16.92 1.95 11.56
N GLN A 51 -16.12 3.02 11.55
CA GLN A 51 -16.57 4.41 11.57
C GLN A 51 -16.92 4.93 10.19
N GLY A 52 -16.47 4.29 9.12
CA GLY A 52 -16.72 4.67 7.74
C GLY A 52 -15.54 4.42 6.83
N GLN A 53 -15.62 5.03 5.66
CA GLN A 53 -14.64 4.88 4.58
C GLN A 53 -13.88 6.18 4.39
N TYR A 54 -12.58 6.06 4.16
CA TYR A 54 -11.66 7.18 3.96
C TYR A 54 -10.89 6.98 2.68
N TYR A 55 -10.68 8.04 1.91
CA TYR A 55 -9.72 7.98 0.81
C TYR A 55 -8.94 9.29 0.66
N LEU A 56 -7.72 9.16 0.18
CA LEU A 56 -6.85 10.28 -0.17
C LEU A 56 -6.89 10.52 -1.68
N GLY A 57 -7.33 11.71 -2.10
CA GLY A 57 -7.30 12.13 -3.50
C GLY A 57 -5.92 12.63 -3.95
N TRP A 58 -5.66 12.69 -5.26
CA TRP A 58 -4.45 13.33 -5.79
C TRP A 58 -4.38 14.84 -5.51
N ASP A 59 -5.51 15.42 -5.14
CA ASP A 59 -5.56 16.79 -4.63
C ASP A 59 -5.10 16.89 -3.16
N GLN A 60 -4.53 15.80 -2.64
CA GLN A 60 -3.98 15.72 -1.28
C GLN A 60 -5.02 15.92 -0.18
N ILE A 61 -6.29 15.65 -0.49
CA ILE A 61 -7.39 15.79 0.46
C ILE A 61 -7.92 14.42 0.88
N ILE A 62 -7.84 14.13 2.17
CA ILE A 62 -8.53 12.99 2.76
C ILE A 62 -10.02 13.29 2.80
N ARG A 63 -10.80 12.34 2.30
CA ARG A 63 -12.27 12.39 2.29
C ARG A 63 -12.82 11.24 3.11
N PHE A 64 -13.94 11.50 3.74
CA PHE A 64 -14.65 10.58 4.61
C PHE A 64 -16.08 10.38 4.14
N ALA A 65 -16.57 9.15 4.22
CA ALA A 65 -17.99 8.80 4.10
C ALA A 65 -18.41 7.93 5.29
N GLU A 66 -19.58 8.20 5.85
CA GLU A 66 -20.19 7.38 6.90
C GLU A 66 -20.47 5.95 6.41
N PRO A 67 -20.58 4.96 7.33
CA PRO A 67 -20.92 3.59 6.96
C PRO A 67 -22.20 3.51 6.13
N GLY A 68 -22.14 2.82 4.99
CA GLY A 68 -23.25 2.68 4.05
C GLY A 68 -23.54 3.93 3.21
N SER A 69 -22.79 5.02 3.39
CA SER A 69 -22.86 6.23 2.55
C SER A 69 -21.84 6.13 1.41
N ARG A 70 -22.21 6.64 0.24
CA ARG A 70 -21.30 6.85 -0.89
C ARG A 70 -20.96 8.33 -1.11
N SER A 71 -21.35 9.19 -0.16
CA SER A 71 -21.07 10.63 -0.21
C SER A 71 -19.81 10.94 0.58
N PHE A 72 -18.72 11.23 -0.13
CA PHE A 72 -17.43 11.54 0.47
C PHE A 72 -17.24 13.06 0.62
N TYR A 73 -16.87 13.49 1.82
CA TYR A 73 -16.61 14.90 2.17
C TYR A 73 -15.18 15.06 2.66
N PRO A 74 -14.54 16.22 2.48
CA PRO A 74 -13.26 16.49 3.11
C PRO A 74 -13.28 16.23 4.62
N LEU A 75 -12.28 15.52 5.13
CA LEU A 75 -12.12 15.21 6.55
C LEU A 75 -11.65 16.47 7.31
N CYS A 76 -12.46 17.52 7.28
CA CYS A 76 -12.14 18.80 7.91
C CYS A 76 -13.41 19.52 8.36
N ASN A 77 -13.53 19.74 9.65
CA ASN A 77 -14.65 20.45 10.27
C ASN A 77 -14.40 21.94 10.47
N LYS A 78 -13.28 22.50 10.00
CA LYS A 78 -12.96 23.92 10.18
C LYS A 78 -13.85 24.79 9.28
N PRO A 79 -14.58 25.77 9.83
CA PRO A 79 -15.39 26.68 9.03
C PRO A 79 -14.53 27.45 8.02
N ASN A 80 -15.04 27.57 6.79
CA ASN A 80 -14.39 28.31 5.70
C ASN A 80 -12.97 27.80 5.34
N CYS A 81 -12.66 26.54 5.60
CA CYS A 81 -11.41 25.95 5.19
C CYS A 81 -11.37 25.73 3.68
N GLY A 82 -10.32 26.20 3.00
CA GLY A 82 -10.11 25.99 1.57
C GLY A 82 -9.51 24.62 1.23
N HIS A 83 -9.21 23.81 2.21
CA HIS A 83 -8.66 22.44 2.14
C HIS A 83 -7.35 22.28 1.36
N GLY A 84 -6.65 23.35 1.01
CA GLY A 84 -5.46 23.32 0.15
C GLY A 84 -4.14 23.63 0.86
N SER A 85 -4.02 23.41 2.17
CA SER A 85 -2.79 23.72 2.92
C SER A 85 -2.68 22.91 4.21
N ASP A 86 -1.47 22.89 4.79
CA ASP A 86 -1.13 22.19 6.04
C ASP A 86 -1.98 22.63 7.26
N ASN A 87 -2.66 23.76 7.16
CA ASN A 87 -3.60 24.20 8.19
C ASN A 87 -4.93 23.43 8.13
N CYS A 88 -5.15 22.62 7.11
CA CYS A 88 -6.34 21.79 6.96
C CYS A 88 -6.11 20.40 7.58
N ASN A 89 -7.08 19.92 8.37
CA ASN A 89 -7.00 18.58 8.94
C ASN A 89 -7.03 17.48 7.86
N ALA A 90 -7.69 17.74 6.74
CA ALA A 90 -7.80 16.78 5.63
C ALA A 90 -6.60 16.81 4.69
N TYR A 91 -5.72 17.83 4.75
CA TYR A 91 -4.62 17.95 3.81
C TYR A 91 -3.44 17.08 4.22
N THR A 92 -2.90 16.28 3.28
CA THR A 92 -1.68 15.49 3.46
C THR A 92 -1.04 15.19 2.12
N ASP A 93 0.27 14.89 2.10
CA ASP A 93 0.99 14.74 0.84
C ASP A 93 0.75 13.38 0.19
N TYR A 94 0.89 12.27 0.97
CA TYR A 94 0.91 10.96 0.36
C TYR A 94 0.50 9.85 1.34
N ALA A 95 -0.06 8.77 0.82
CA ALA A 95 -0.48 7.55 1.48
C ALA A 95 -1.54 7.75 2.59
N LEU A 96 -2.35 6.75 2.82
CA LEU A 96 -3.37 6.72 3.86
C LEU A 96 -3.47 5.31 4.42
N GLY A 97 -3.35 5.18 5.73
CA GLY A 97 -3.47 3.92 6.45
C GLY A 97 -4.27 4.07 7.72
N TYR A 98 -4.65 2.94 8.30
CA TYR A 98 -5.37 2.86 9.56
C TYR A 98 -4.71 1.83 10.47
N TRP A 99 -4.54 2.19 11.72
CA TRP A 99 -4.12 1.27 12.76
C TRP A 99 -4.61 1.74 14.13
N ASN A 100 -5.16 0.82 14.91
CA ASN A 100 -5.49 1.00 16.33
C ASN A 100 -6.26 2.30 16.61
N GLY A 101 -7.33 2.58 15.82
CA GLY A 101 -8.21 3.73 16.02
C GLY A 101 -7.66 5.07 15.51
N HIS A 102 -6.60 5.06 14.71
CA HIS A 102 -6.00 6.27 14.16
C HIS A 102 -5.75 6.16 12.65
N LEU A 103 -5.81 7.29 11.97
CA LEU A 103 -5.34 7.43 10.60
C LEU A 103 -3.85 7.76 10.58
N TYR A 104 -3.16 7.20 9.59
CA TYR A 104 -1.75 7.46 9.33
C TYR A 104 -1.58 7.94 7.90
N THR A 105 -0.68 8.90 7.72
CA THR A 105 -0.34 9.47 6.42
C THR A 105 1.15 9.74 6.36
N THR A 106 1.66 10.11 5.19
CA THR A 106 3.02 10.60 5.07
C THR A 106 3.04 12.03 4.54
N THR A 107 4.01 12.80 4.95
CA THR A 107 4.30 14.14 4.42
C THR A 107 5.78 14.23 4.09
N TYR A 108 6.15 15.10 3.17
CA TYR A 108 7.55 15.31 2.82
C TYR A 108 8.17 16.37 3.74
N GLY A 109 9.18 15.95 4.52
CA GLY A 109 10.03 16.83 5.30
C GLY A 109 11.38 17.09 4.60
N ASP A 110 12.15 18.06 5.11
CA ASP A 110 13.48 18.39 4.58
C ASP A 110 14.45 17.20 4.55
N ASN A 111 14.22 16.22 5.40
CA ASN A 111 15.04 15.02 5.56
C ASN A 111 14.38 13.72 5.09
N GLY A 112 13.33 13.80 4.28
CA GLY A 112 12.61 12.65 3.74
C GLY A 112 11.18 12.53 4.24
N PRO A 113 10.48 11.46 3.89
CA PRO A 113 9.09 11.26 4.27
C PRO A 113 8.94 11.13 5.79
N VAL A 114 7.96 11.82 6.33
CA VAL A 114 7.59 11.81 7.75
C VAL A 114 6.25 11.10 7.90
N VAL A 115 6.19 10.13 8.80
CA VAL A 115 4.95 9.42 9.12
C VAL A 115 4.16 10.24 10.14
N MET A 116 2.95 10.59 9.78
CA MET A 116 2.02 11.37 10.61
C MET A 116 0.90 10.48 11.12
N ARG A 117 0.47 10.71 12.34
CA ARG A 117 -0.74 10.11 12.93
C ARG A 117 -1.77 11.19 13.23
N MET A 118 -3.04 10.88 13.03
CA MET A 118 -4.17 11.75 13.41
C MET A 118 -5.35 10.92 13.94
N ASP A 119 -6.26 11.56 14.62
CA ASP A 119 -7.52 10.94 15.02
C ASP A 119 -8.43 10.73 13.79
N MET A 120 -9.47 9.92 13.95
CA MET A 120 -10.37 9.55 12.84
C MET A 120 -11.14 10.74 12.26
N ASP A 121 -11.25 11.86 12.97
CA ASP A 121 -11.82 13.13 12.50
C ASP A 121 -10.78 14.10 11.88
N GLY A 122 -9.54 13.67 11.74
CA GLY A 122 -8.42 14.45 11.24
C GLY A 122 -7.77 15.38 12.27
N ALA A 123 -8.26 15.40 13.53
CA ALA A 123 -7.66 16.19 14.59
C ALA A 123 -6.37 15.56 15.17
N ASN A 124 -5.70 16.28 16.06
CA ASN A 124 -4.55 15.83 16.84
C ASN A 124 -3.40 15.26 15.97
N ARG A 125 -3.21 15.84 14.79
CA ARG A 125 -2.17 15.46 13.87
C ARG A 125 -0.79 15.64 14.49
N ARG A 126 0.03 14.59 14.47
CA ARG A 126 1.40 14.61 15.01
C ARG A 126 2.32 13.68 14.26
N GLU A 127 3.59 13.98 14.29
CA GLU A 127 4.64 13.11 13.81
C GLU A 127 4.77 11.84 14.68
N VAL A 128 4.96 10.70 14.04
CA VAL A 128 5.31 9.42 14.67
C VAL A 128 6.80 9.14 14.50
N GLY A 129 7.34 9.42 13.33
CA GLY A 129 8.74 9.28 13.01
C GLY A 129 9.02 9.53 11.54
N GLN A 130 10.28 9.40 11.17
CA GLN A 130 10.78 9.71 9.84
C GLN A 130 11.27 8.45 9.15
N LEU A 131 10.93 8.29 7.87
CA LEU A 131 11.48 7.25 7.03
C LEU A 131 12.89 7.63 6.57
N PRO A 132 13.79 6.67 6.41
CA PRO A 132 15.15 6.94 5.95
C PRO A 132 15.12 7.50 4.52
N VAL A 133 16.10 8.33 4.22
CA VAL A 133 16.39 8.79 2.85
C VAL A 133 17.61 8.04 2.38
N LEU A 134 17.49 7.41 1.23
CA LEU A 134 18.65 6.84 0.56
C LEU A 134 19.43 7.97 -0.12
N THR A 135 20.75 7.94 0.01
CA THR A 135 21.66 8.92 -0.61
C THR A 135 22.50 8.19 -1.65
N ALA A 136 22.36 8.53 -2.90
CA ALA A 136 23.17 7.96 -3.98
C ALA A 136 24.66 8.33 -3.85
N VAL A 137 25.51 7.63 -4.56
CA VAL A 137 26.98 7.85 -4.58
C VAL A 137 27.33 9.28 -5.03
N ASP A 138 26.53 9.87 -5.93
CA ASP A 138 26.67 11.26 -6.37
C ASP A 138 26.18 12.30 -5.34
N GLY A 139 25.66 11.83 -4.19
CA GLY A 139 25.07 12.66 -3.15
C GLY A 139 23.62 13.07 -3.39
N ALA A 140 22.99 12.61 -4.48
CA ALA A 140 21.57 12.83 -4.70
C ALA A 140 20.74 12.08 -3.62
N ARG A 141 19.69 12.75 -3.13
CA ARG A 141 18.80 12.20 -2.11
C ARG A 141 17.55 11.67 -2.79
N HIS A 142 17.23 10.40 -2.53
CA HIS A 142 16.07 9.74 -3.10
C HIS A 142 15.11 9.34 -2.01
N ALA A 143 13.90 9.86 -2.11
CA ALA A 143 12.79 9.59 -1.21
C ALA A 143 11.53 9.15 -1.97
N SER A 144 11.70 8.70 -3.23
CA SER A 144 10.60 8.13 -4.00
C SER A 144 10.46 6.65 -3.71
N GLY A 145 9.25 6.15 -3.77
CA GLY A 145 8.96 4.75 -3.55
C GLY A 145 7.48 4.50 -3.26
N GLU A 146 7.10 3.26 -3.24
CA GLU A 146 5.74 2.83 -2.92
C GLU A 146 5.58 2.61 -1.41
N LEU A 147 4.43 3.00 -0.89
CA LEU A 147 4.08 2.91 0.53
C LEU A 147 2.91 1.94 0.70
N LEU A 148 3.06 1.03 1.64
CA LEU A 148 2.08 -0.01 1.92
C LEU A 148 1.81 -0.07 3.43
N PHE A 149 0.58 0.22 3.85
CA PHE A 149 0.17 0.04 5.24
C PHE A 149 -0.40 -1.36 5.47
N HIS A 150 0.12 -2.06 6.46
CA HIS A 150 -0.41 -3.34 6.88
C HIS A 150 -0.09 -3.65 8.34
N ASN A 151 -1.10 -4.04 9.09
CA ASN A 151 -1.00 -4.62 10.43
C ASN A 151 -0.04 -3.86 11.37
N GLY A 152 -0.27 -2.56 11.54
CA GLY A 152 0.53 -1.71 12.42
C GLY A 152 1.91 -1.34 11.86
N SER A 153 2.23 -1.73 10.65
CA SER A 153 3.46 -1.37 9.96
C SER A 153 3.19 -0.57 8.70
N LEU A 154 4.13 0.30 8.36
CA LEU A 154 4.28 0.91 7.05
C LEU A 154 5.50 0.27 6.38
N PHE A 155 5.29 -0.30 5.20
CA PHE A 155 6.37 -0.79 4.35
C PHE A 155 6.66 0.25 3.29
N TYR A 156 7.92 0.65 3.20
CA TYR A 156 8.38 1.60 2.20
C TYR A 156 9.37 0.91 1.27
N MET A 157 8.99 0.80 0.01
CA MET A 157 9.83 0.25 -1.05
C MET A 157 10.40 1.42 -1.84
N TYR A 158 11.72 1.54 -1.78
CA TYR A 158 12.42 2.62 -2.46
C TYR A 158 12.60 2.28 -3.94
N ASP A 159 12.31 3.23 -4.81
CA ASP A 159 12.59 3.08 -6.23
C ASP A 159 14.10 3.00 -6.46
N ALA A 160 14.52 2.01 -7.24
CA ALA A 160 15.90 1.89 -7.67
C ALA A 160 16.27 3.11 -8.52
N ILE A 161 17.48 3.63 -8.28
CA ILE A 161 18.00 4.71 -9.10
C ILE A 161 18.76 4.08 -10.25
N GLU A 162 18.28 4.29 -11.47
CA GLU A 162 18.87 3.77 -12.69
C GLU A 162 20.36 4.09 -12.86
N THR A 163 20.85 5.13 -12.19
CA THR A 163 22.22 5.63 -12.35
C THR A 163 23.23 5.11 -11.32
N ASP A 164 22.77 4.43 -10.27
CA ASP A 164 23.66 3.93 -9.23
C ASP A 164 23.72 2.39 -9.19
N PRO A 165 24.79 1.80 -9.70
CA PRO A 165 24.93 0.35 -9.78
C PRO A 165 25.10 -0.36 -8.43
N GLU A 166 25.35 0.36 -7.36
CA GLU A 166 25.53 -0.23 -6.02
C GLU A 166 24.21 -0.37 -5.25
N TRP A 167 23.10 0.09 -5.82
CA TRP A 167 21.82 0.08 -5.14
C TRP A 167 21.01 -1.18 -5.43
N ALA A 168 20.89 -2.00 -4.41
CA ALA A 168 19.79 -2.95 -4.31
C ALA A 168 18.61 -2.24 -3.66
N MET A 169 17.43 -2.36 -4.25
CA MET A 169 16.25 -1.79 -3.63
C MET A 169 15.93 -2.49 -2.32
N SER A 170 15.67 -1.70 -1.31
CA SER A 170 15.42 -2.16 0.03
C SER A 170 14.00 -1.87 0.45
N ILE A 171 13.38 -2.81 1.13
CA ILE A 171 12.09 -2.60 1.77
C ILE A 171 12.35 -2.21 3.22
N TYR A 172 11.79 -1.08 3.63
CA TYR A 172 11.88 -0.59 5.00
C TYR A 172 10.56 -0.81 5.71
N GLN A 173 10.58 -1.55 6.80
CA GLN A 173 9.44 -1.74 7.69
C GLN A 173 9.51 -0.72 8.82
N PHE A 174 8.44 0.04 9.01
CA PHE A 174 8.29 1.05 10.05
C PHE A 174 7.10 0.70 10.93
N ASP A 175 7.30 0.59 12.23
CA ASP A 175 6.25 0.34 13.22
C ASP A 175 5.51 1.63 13.57
N LEU A 176 4.21 1.65 13.37
CA LEU A 176 3.36 2.83 13.51
C LEU A 176 3.14 3.27 14.96
N GLU A 177 3.31 2.39 15.93
CA GLU A 177 3.13 2.72 17.34
C GLU A 177 4.41 3.24 17.98
N THR A 178 5.52 2.59 17.70
CA THR A 178 6.80 2.86 18.35
C THR A 178 7.67 3.87 17.59
N GLY A 179 7.38 4.11 16.31
CA GLY A 179 8.21 4.95 15.44
C GLY A 179 9.55 4.32 15.10
N LYS A 180 9.73 3.01 15.33
CA LYS A 180 10.94 2.28 14.99
C LYS A 180 10.86 1.72 13.58
N GLY A 181 12.02 1.52 12.94
CA GLY A 181 12.06 0.90 11.62
C GLY A 181 13.28 0.03 11.42
N ARG A 182 13.20 -0.85 10.43
CA ARG A 182 14.29 -1.74 10.01
C ARG A 182 14.25 -2.01 8.52
N TRP A 183 15.40 -2.30 7.96
CA TRP A 183 15.52 -2.79 6.59
C TRP A 183 15.17 -4.28 6.50
N LEU A 184 14.46 -4.66 5.44
CA LEU A 184 14.15 -6.04 5.09
C LEU A 184 14.84 -6.41 3.77
N PHE A 185 15.22 -7.67 3.62
CA PHE A 185 15.67 -8.30 2.38
C PHE A 185 16.93 -7.67 1.74
N GLN A 186 17.61 -6.75 2.41
CA GLN A 186 18.73 -5.98 1.87
C GLN A 186 19.90 -6.84 1.37
N GLU A 187 20.16 -7.97 2.08
CA GLU A 187 21.25 -8.87 1.73
C GLU A 187 20.90 -9.87 0.62
N ASP A 188 19.60 -10.02 0.31
CA ASP A 188 19.09 -11.04 -0.60
C ASP A 188 18.67 -10.47 -1.96
N ILE A 189 18.44 -9.15 -2.04
CA ILE A 189 18.06 -8.48 -3.28
C ILE A 189 19.33 -8.16 -4.07
N PRO A 190 19.50 -8.70 -5.29
CA PRO A 190 20.68 -8.46 -6.09
C PRO A 190 20.85 -6.98 -6.45
N LEU A 191 22.10 -6.55 -6.66
CA LEU A 191 22.40 -5.25 -7.24
C LEU A 191 21.69 -5.05 -8.58
N TYR A 192 21.38 -3.82 -8.95
CA TYR A 192 20.65 -3.44 -10.16
C TYR A 192 19.20 -3.97 -10.22
N THR A 193 18.67 -4.41 -9.13
CA THR A 193 17.27 -4.84 -9.07
C THR A 193 16.45 -3.89 -8.23
N PHE A 194 15.18 -3.82 -8.55
CA PHE A 194 14.21 -3.10 -7.72
C PHE A 194 13.07 -4.04 -7.34
N ALA A 195 12.67 -3.97 -6.09
CA ALA A 195 11.47 -4.63 -5.63
C ALA A 195 10.28 -3.68 -5.80
N TYR A 196 9.16 -4.14 -6.23
CA TYR A 196 7.95 -3.37 -6.18
C TYR A 196 6.76 -4.23 -5.76
N CYS A 197 5.92 -3.60 -5.01
CA CYS A 197 4.62 -4.11 -4.72
C CYS A 197 3.64 -3.40 -5.64
N SER A 198 3.53 -3.84 -6.87
CA SER A 198 2.40 -3.35 -7.65
C SER A 198 1.10 -3.76 -6.93
N VAL A 199 -0.07 -3.35 -7.44
CA VAL A 199 -1.42 -3.70 -6.93
C VAL A 199 -1.62 -5.21 -6.69
N GLY A 200 -0.64 -5.92 -6.23
CA GLY A 200 -0.58 -7.35 -6.07
C GLY A 200 0.24 -7.83 -4.89
N THR A 201 0.81 -6.92 -4.11
CA THR A 201 1.54 -7.35 -2.93
C THR A 201 0.60 -7.97 -1.94
N CYS A 202 0.90 -9.18 -1.59
CA CYS A 202 0.19 -9.93 -0.59
C CYS A 202 1.08 -10.14 0.63
N ILE A 203 0.52 -9.90 1.79
CA ILE A 203 1.11 -10.30 3.06
C ILE A 203 0.19 -11.33 3.70
N CYS A 204 0.75 -12.48 4.07
CA CYS A 204 0.05 -13.53 4.77
C CYS A 204 0.87 -13.93 6.00
N GLY A 205 0.41 -13.54 7.18
CA GLY A 205 1.18 -13.74 8.40
C GLY A 205 2.57 -13.09 8.31
N ASP A 206 3.61 -13.91 8.39
CA ASP A 206 5.00 -13.46 8.27
C ASP A 206 5.52 -13.44 6.81
N ASP A 207 4.75 -13.94 5.86
CA ASP A 207 5.15 -14.07 4.46
C ASP A 207 4.80 -12.80 3.67
N PHE A 208 5.79 -12.26 3.00
CA PHE A 208 5.69 -11.07 2.16
C PHE A 208 5.99 -11.44 0.72
N PHE A 209 4.95 -11.40 -0.11
CA PHE A 209 5.08 -11.73 -1.53
C PHE A 209 5.26 -10.47 -2.36
N PHE A 210 6.34 -10.38 -3.12
CA PHE A 210 6.70 -9.20 -3.90
C PHE A 210 7.43 -9.55 -5.19
N ILE A 211 7.68 -8.56 -6.04
CA ILE A 211 8.36 -8.73 -7.32
C ILE A 211 9.75 -8.09 -7.22
N ILE A 212 10.76 -8.83 -7.68
CA ILE A 212 12.08 -8.31 -7.92
C ILE A 212 12.25 -8.15 -9.44
N ALA A 213 12.46 -6.94 -9.91
CA ALA A 213 12.73 -6.66 -11.31
C ALA A 213 14.19 -6.28 -11.51
N ASN A 214 14.81 -6.84 -12.54
CA ASN A 214 16.16 -6.47 -12.94
C ASN A 214 16.10 -5.22 -13.82
N GLY A 215 16.68 -4.10 -13.35
CA GLY A 215 16.66 -2.81 -14.04
C GLY A 215 17.43 -2.80 -15.37
N VAL A 216 18.34 -3.77 -15.59
CA VAL A 216 19.15 -3.89 -16.81
C VAL A 216 18.46 -4.78 -17.86
N THR A 217 17.95 -5.94 -17.44
CA THR A 217 17.35 -6.93 -18.37
C THR A 217 15.83 -6.80 -18.49
N GLY A 218 15.18 -6.11 -17.56
CA GLY A 218 13.72 -6.04 -17.46
C GLY A 218 13.07 -7.34 -16.98
N GLU A 219 13.87 -8.36 -16.62
CA GLU A 219 13.35 -9.62 -16.10
C GLU A 219 12.77 -9.43 -14.71
N CYS A 220 11.56 -9.96 -14.50
CA CYS A 220 10.89 -9.95 -13.20
C CYS A 220 10.91 -11.33 -12.58
N THR A 221 11.13 -11.40 -11.29
CA THR A 221 11.13 -12.62 -10.49
C THR A 221 10.21 -12.40 -9.29
N TYR A 222 9.30 -13.31 -9.05
CA TYR A 222 8.52 -13.29 -7.83
C TYR A 222 9.35 -13.79 -6.66
N ALA A 223 9.26 -13.11 -5.53
CA ALA A 223 9.97 -13.44 -4.31
C ALA A 223 8.99 -13.59 -3.14
N LEU A 224 9.32 -14.53 -2.29
CA LEU A 224 8.69 -14.70 -0.98
C LEU A 224 9.72 -14.34 0.07
N GLY A 225 9.46 -13.27 0.80
CA GLY A 225 10.27 -12.84 1.94
C GLY A 225 9.55 -13.16 3.25
N ASN A 226 10.32 -13.40 4.29
CA ASN A 226 9.80 -13.60 5.63
C ASN A 226 10.01 -12.33 6.46
N LEU A 227 8.93 -11.73 6.93
CA LEU A 227 8.96 -10.48 7.70
C LEU A 227 9.68 -10.64 9.03
N LYS A 228 9.63 -11.81 9.64
CA LYS A 228 10.27 -12.08 10.94
C LYS A 228 11.79 -12.13 10.84
N THR A 229 12.27 -12.85 9.83
CA THR A 229 13.71 -13.00 9.59
C THR A 229 14.31 -11.83 8.81
N GLY A 230 13.48 -11.11 8.03
CA GLY A 230 13.92 -10.08 7.09
C GLY A 230 14.69 -10.64 5.89
N ARG A 231 14.51 -11.93 5.55
CA ARG A 231 15.24 -12.64 4.49
C ARG A 231 14.30 -13.10 3.38
N VAL A 232 14.80 -13.17 2.15
CA VAL A 232 14.10 -13.85 1.05
C VAL A 232 14.25 -15.35 1.23
N GLU A 233 13.12 -16.06 1.30
CA GLU A 233 13.09 -17.52 1.49
C GLU A 233 13.02 -18.28 0.18
N ALA A 234 12.38 -17.70 -0.83
CA ALA A 234 12.22 -18.33 -2.13
C ALA A 234 12.12 -17.30 -3.26
N THR A 235 12.61 -17.67 -4.43
CA THR A 235 12.38 -16.96 -5.69
C THR A 235 11.72 -17.90 -6.68
N LEU A 236 10.87 -17.36 -7.56
CA LEU A 236 10.08 -18.08 -8.53
C LEU A 236 10.39 -17.55 -9.95
N PRO A 237 11.58 -17.84 -10.50
CA PRO A 237 12.05 -17.23 -11.75
C PRO A 237 11.18 -17.56 -12.96
N ASP A 238 10.60 -18.75 -13.02
CA ASP A 238 9.74 -19.19 -14.14
C ASP A 238 8.39 -18.44 -14.20
N TRP A 239 8.14 -17.57 -13.21
CA TRP A 239 6.92 -16.79 -13.09
C TRP A 239 7.06 -15.38 -13.67
N SER A 240 8.27 -14.97 -14.06
CA SER A 240 8.61 -13.60 -14.49
C SER A 240 7.76 -13.05 -15.63
N ASN A 241 7.18 -13.90 -16.48
CA ASN A 241 6.39 -13.48 -17.64
C ASN A 241 4.88 -13.70 -17.47
N ARG A 242 4.41 -14.04 -16.27
CA ARG A 242 3.06 -14.60 -16.10
C ARG A 242 2.08 -13.67 -15.43
N ASN A 243 2.26 -12.53 -15.21
CA ASN A 243 1.34 -11.55 -14.64
C ASN A 243 1.81 -10.90 -13.33
N SER A 244 1.95 -9.60 -13.37
CA SER A 244 2.40 -8.77 -12.26
C SER A 244 1.44 -8.69 -11.05
N ARG A 245 0.35 -9.49 -11.04
CA ARG A 245 -0.72 -9.41 -10.02
C ARG A 245 -1.05 -10.73 -9.36
N ALA A 246 -0.05 -11.57 -9.20
CA ALA A 246 -0.24 -12.77 -8.42
C ALA A 246 -0.48 -12.45 -6.95
N MET A 247 -1.23 -13.30 -6.27
CA MET A 247 -1.42 -13.28 -4.82
C MET A 247 -0.94 -14.60 -4.24
N GLU A 248 -0.26 -14.56 -3.12
CA GLU A 248 0.03 -15.74 -2.31
C GLU A 248 -0.89 -15.79 -1.10
N GLN A 249 -1.44 -16.97 -0.81
CA GLN A 249 -2.24 -17.21 0.38
C GLN A 249 -2.10 -18.67 0.83
N ASP A 250 -1.64 -18.90 2.05
CA ASP A 250 -1.50 -20.23 2.67
C ASP A 250 -0.70 -21.24 1.82
N GLY A 251 0.36 -20.78 1.16
CA GLY A 251 1.20 -21.62 0.31
C GLY A 251 0.65 -21.86 -1.09
N VAL A 252 -0.45 -21.21 -1.46
CA VAL A 252 -1.04 -21.26 -2.80
C VAL A 252 -0.82 -19.94 -3.52
N LEU A 253 -0.30 -19.99 -4.74
CA LEU A 253 -0.19 -18.84 -5.61
C LEU A 253 -1.40 -18.77 -6.55
N TYR A 254 -2.03 -17.61 -6.61
CA TYR A 254 -3.18 -17.27 -7.42
C TYR A 254 -2.74 -16.32 -8.52
N TYR A 255 -2.98 -16.64 -9.78
CA TYR A 255 -2.50 -15.83 -10.90
C TYR A 255 -3.27 -16.08 -12.19
N PHE A 256 -3.04 -15.22 -13.17
CA PHE A 256 -3.47 -15.45 -14.55
C PHE A 256 -2.32 -16.06 -15.36
N LYS A 257 -2.64 -17.08 -16.15
CA LYS A 257 -1.74 -17.69 -17.11
C LYS A 257 -2.30 -17.52 -18.51
N ALA A 258 -1.51 -16.93 -19.39
CA ALA A 258 -1.89 -16.81 -20.79
C ALA A 258 -2.24 -18.19 -21.38
N ASP A 259 -3.21 -18.23 -22.27
CA ASP A 259 -3.73 -19.45 -22.91
C ASP A 259 -4.36 -20.50 -21.95
N ALA A 260 -4.54 -20.17 -20.68
CA ALA A 260 -5.15 -21.08 -19.71
C ALA A 260 -6.26 -20.40 -18.92
N GLY A 261 -6.00 -19.22 -18.32
CA GLY A 261 -6.94 -18.51 -17.49
C GLY A 261 -6.43 -18.29 -16.05
N LEU A 262 -7.36 -18.24 -15.08
CA LEU A 262 -6.99 -18.11 -13.68
C LEU A 262 -6.54 -19.46 -13.12
N CYS A 263 -5.37 -19.46 -12.51
CA CYS A 263 -4.70 -20.65 -12.01
C CYS A 263 -4.41 -20.53 -10.52
N GLU A 264 -4.34 -21.70 -9.88
CA GLU A 264 -3.75 -21.89 -8.56
C GLU A 264 -2.51 -22.79 -8.70
N TYR A 265 -1.45 -22.44 -7.98
CA TYR A 265 -0.27 -23.27 -7.84
C TYR A 265 0.01 -23.55 -6.38
N ASP A 266 -0.10 -24.81 -6.00
CA ASP A 266 0.23 -25.28 -4.65
C ASP A 266 1.75 -25.42 -4.54
N ARG A 267 2.39 -24.60 -3.72
CA ARG A 267 3.84 -24.56 -3.53
C ARG A 267 4.39 -25.84 -2.88
N ALA A 268 3.61 -26.52 -2.03
CA ALA A 268 4.07 -27.69 -1.33
C ALA A 268 4.09 -28.92 -2.24
N THR A 269 3.13 -29.04 -3.15
CA THR A 269 3.00 -30.18 -4.06
C THR A 269 3.55 -29.91 -5.45
N GLY A 270 3.74 -28.65 -5.84
CA GLY A 270 4.12 -28.25 -7.19
C GLY A 270 3.00 -28.42 -8.22
N VAL A 271 1.76 -28.60 -7.78
CA VAL A 271 0.62 -28.84 -8.68
C VAL A 271 0.00 -27.52 -9.10
N GLU A 272 -0.10 -27.31 -10.42
CA GLU A 272 -0.85 -26.22 -11.04
C GLU A 272 -2.23 -26.69 -11.44
N THR A 273 -3.27 -25.90 -11.12
CA THR A 273 -4.66 -26.16 -11.45
C THR A 273 -5.30 -24.94 -12.12
N VAL A 274 -5.87 -25.13 -13.30
CA VAL A 274 -6.70 -24.08 -13.94
C VAL A 274 -8.08 -24.10 -13.27
N ARG A 275 -8.44 -22.99 -12.63
CA ARG A 275 -9.69 -22.83 -11.86
C ARG A 275 -10.78 -22.17 -12.67
N PHE A 276 -10.42 -21.21 -13.50
CA PHE A 276 -11.36 -20.52 -14.38
C PHE A 276 -10.72 -20.33 -15.75
N PRO A 277 -11.07 -21.16 -16.77
CA PRO A 277 -10.55 -21.03 -18.13
C PRO A 277 -10.95 -19.69 -18.76
N MET A 278 -9.99 -19.01 -19.37
CA MET A 278 -10.20 -17.77 -20.09
C MET A 278 -9.45 -17.79 -21.40
N ASP A 279 -10.14 -17.52 -22.50
CA ASP A 279 -9.58 -17.34 -23.83
C ASP A 279 -9.47 -15.82 -24.08
N THR A 280 -8.40 -15.21 -23.56
CA THR A 280 -8.14 -13.77 -23.67
C THR A 280 -6.65 -13.54 -23.91
N TYR A 281 -6.30 -12.45 -24.61
CA TYR A 281 -4.91 -12.08 -24.84
C TYR A 281 -4.14 -11.86 -23.52
N THR A 282 -4.77 -11.11 -22.61
CA THR A 282 -4.24 -10.94 -21.26
C THR A 282 -5.36 -10.61 -20.25
N ALA A 283 -5.09 -10.89 -18.99
CA ALA A 283 -6.00 -10.54 -17.90
C ALA A 283 -5.23 -10.05 -16.67
N PHE A 284 -5.86 -9.16 -15.93
CA PHE A 284 -5.34 -8.55 -14.70
C PHE A 284 -6.29 -8.89 -13.55
N PRO A 285 -6.07 -10.00 -12.86
CA PRO A 285 -6.86 -10.35 -11.70
C PRO A 285 -6.52 -9.43 -10.52
N CYS A 286 -7.52 -9.19 -9.69
CA CYS A 286 -7.42 -8.53 -8.41
C CYS A 286 -8.11 -9.44 -7.39
N TYR A 287 -7.34 -10.08 -6.52
CA TYR A 287 -7.85 -11.02 -5.52
C TYR A 287 -8.19 -10.26 -4.25
N THR A 288 -9.48 -10.19 -3.97
CA THR A 288 -10.00 -9.48 -2.81
C THR A 288 -10.48 -10.47 -1.75
N ARG A 289 -10.90 -9.96 -0.61
CA ARG A 289 -11.47 -10.79 0.47
C ARG A 289 -12.68 -11.61 0.01
N ASN A 290 -13.57 -11.00 -0.78
CA ASN A 290 -14.86 -11.57 -1.15
C ASN A 290 -14.93 -11.99 -2.62
N TYR A 291 -14.16 -11.35 -3.50
CA TYR A 291 -14.28 -11.48 -4.94
C TYR A 291 -12.93 -11.68 -5.62
N ILE A 292 -12.97 -12.20 -6.83
CA ILE A 292 -11.89 -12.10 -7.80
C ILE A 292 -12.41 -11.20 -8.93
N LEU A 293 -11.84 -10.02 -9.06
CA LEU A 293 -12.13 -9.10 -10.15
C LEU A 293 -11.10 -9.31 -11.24
N VAL A 294 -11.53 -9.49 -12.47
CA VAL A 294 -10.62 -9.69 -13.58
C VAL A 294 -10.93 -8.69 -14.66
N ARG A 295 -9.97 -7.86 -15.01
CA ARG A 295 -9.99 -7.09 -16.24
C ARG A 295 -9.26 -7.88 -17.30
N SER A 296 -9.94 -8.28 -18.35
CA SER A 296 -9.34 -8.96 -19.49
C SER A 296 -9.44 -8.15 -20.76
N THR A 297 -8.54 -8.40 -21.70
CA THR A 297 -8.63 -7.87 -23.07
C THR A 297 -8.29 -8.97 -24.08
N ASP A 298 -8.96 -8.94 -25.21
CA ASP A 298 -8.77 -9.91 -26.28
C ASP A 298 -7.78 -9.38 -27.35
N THR A 299 -7.31 -8.13 -27.19
CA THR A 299 -6.45 -7.44 -28.16
C THR A 299 -5.25 -6.78 -27.47
N GLU A 300 -4.15 -6.60 -28.22
CA GLU A 300 -2.90 -5.98 -27.71
C GLU A 300 -3.07 -4.48 -27.41
N ASP A 301 -4.03 -3.80 -28.01
CA ASP A 301 -4.23 -2.37 -27.88
C ASP A 301 -5.07 -1.97 -26.65
N PHE A 302 -5.56 -2.93 -25.89
CA PHE A 302 -6.40 -2.73 -24.70
C PHE A 302 -7.68 -1.90 -24.97
N GLU A 303 -8.11 -1.76 -26.22
CA GLU A 303 -9.28 -0.97 -26.57
C GLU A 303 -10.60 -1.65 -26.19
N GLN A 304 -10.59 -2.97 -26.04
CA GLN A 304 -11.75 -3.77 -25.69
C GLN A 304 -11.49 -4.59 -24.43
N CYS A 305 -11.83 -4.02 -23.29
CA CYS A 305 -11.71 -4.71 -22.01
C CYS A 305 -13.07 -5.29 -21.58
N THR A 306 -12.99 -6.36 -20.81
CA THR A 306 -14.14 -6.96 -20.12
C THR A 306 -13.85 -7.04 -18.64
N LEU A 307 -14.81 -6.64 -17.80
CA LEU A 307 -14.79 -6.90 -16.38
C LEU A 307 -15.52 -8.19 -16.07
N TRP A 308 -14.86 -9.04 -15.30
CA TRP A 308 -15.44 -10.24 -14.73
C TRP A 308 -15.43 -10.10 -13.22
N VAL A 309 -16.50 -10.50 -12.57
CA VAL A 309 -16.60 -10.59 -11.12
C VAL A 309 -16.89 -12.03 -10.77
N LEU A 310 -16.00 -12.66 -10.05
CA LEU A 310 -16.12 -14.04 -9.59
C LEU A 310 -16.17 -14.06 -8.06
N ASP A 311 -16.80 -15.07 -7.48
CA ASP A 311 -16.59 -15.37 -6.07
C ASP A 311 -15.23 -16.02 -5.84
N ARG A 312 -14.86 -16.25 -4.58
CA ARG A 312 -13.59 -16.90 -4.21
C ARG A 312 -13.50 -18.38 -4.60
N ASN A 313 -14.60 -18.99 -5.03
CA ASN A 313 -14.67 -20.35 -5.56
C ASN A 313 -14.65 -20.39 -7.09
N TYR A 314 -14.38 -19.23 -7.73
CA TYR A 314 -14.35 -19.04 -9.20
C TYR A 314 -15.72 -19.18 -9.87
N ASN A 315 -16.84 -19.07 -9.15
CA ASN A 315 -18.13 -18.96 -9.78
C ASN A 315 -18.33 -17.55 -10.34
N LEU A 316 -18.77 -17.47 -11.59
CA LEU A 316 -19.04 -16.20 -12.26
C LEU A 316 -20.28 -15.54 -11.64
N LEU A 317 -20.12 -14.37 -11.06
CA LEU A 317 -21.19 -13.55 -10.48
C LEU A 317 -21.70 -12.50 -11.48
N GLY A 318 -20.79 -11.94 -12.28
CA GLY A 318 -21.15 -10.95 -13.30
C GLY A 318 -20.06 -10.72 -14.33
N LYS A 319 -20.48 -10.22 -15.49
CA LYS A 319 -19.59 -9.87 -16.59
C LYS A 319 -20.13 -8.63 -17.31
N ALA A 320 -19.25 -7.67 -17.58
CA ALA A 320 -19.62 -6.49 -18.35
C ALA A 320 -18.52 -6.11 -19.35
N PRO A 321 -18.89 -5.87 -20.62
CA PRO A 321 -17.95 -5.33 -21.59
C PRO A 321 -17.70 -3.85 -21.31
N GLN A 322 -16.59 -3.33 -21.83
CA GLN A 322 -16.14 -1.94 -21.64
C GLN A 322 -17.20 -0.90 -22.02
N GLU A 323 -18.03 -1.18 -23.00
CA GLU A 323 -19.10 -0.28 -23.45
C GLU A 323 -20.10 0.06 -22.34
N LYS A 324 -20.34 -0.89 -21.42
CA LYS A 324 -21.20 -0.68 -20.24
C LYS A 324 -20.50 0.05 -19.08
N ILE A 325 -19.18 -0.06 -19.01
CA ILE A 325 -18.38 0.46 -17.89
C ILE A 325 -17.46 1.61 -18.29
N GLY A 326 -17.54 2.07 -19.55
CA GLY A 326 -16.86 3.25 -20.05
C GLY A 326 -15.47 3.01 -20.62
N ARG A 327 -15.04 3.92 -21.51
CA ARG A 327 -13.81 3.81 -22.29
C ARG A 327 -12.52 3.79 -21.43
N TRP A 328 -12.59 4.40 -20.26
CA TRP A 328 -11.49 4.40 -19.29
C TRP A 328 -11.86 3.43 -18.19
N PHE A 329 -11.50 2.18 -18.41
CA PHE A 329 -11.62 1.17 -17.39
C PHE A 329 -10.50 1.40 -16.36
N PRO A 330 -10.73 2.21 -15.33
CA PRO A 330 -9.77 2.31 -14.25
C PRO A 330 -9.72 0.96 -13.56
N GLN A 331 -8.58 0.64 -13.04
CA GLN A 331 -8.51 -0.47 -12.10
C GLN A 331 -9.50 -0.20 -10.97
N PRO A 332 -10.18 -1.23 -10.45
CA PRO A 332 -10.89 -1.07 -9.21
C PRO A 332 -9.92 -0.48 -8.19
N TYR A 333 -10.32 0.64 -7.62
CA TYR A 333 -9.46 1.37 -6.68
C TYR A 333 -9.61 0.82 -5.26
N ALA A 334 -10.85 0.55 -4.87
CA ALA A 334 -11.18 -0.04 -3.60
C ALA A 334 -12.43 -0.92 -3.76
N ILE A 335 -12.46 -2.01 -3.03
CA ILE A 335 -13.54 -2.99 -3.07
C ILE A 335 -13.98 -3.23 -1.64
N THR A 336 -15.19 -2.80 -1.34
CA THR A 336 -15.83 -2.96 -0.04
C THR A 336 -16.92 -4.03 -0.09
N ALA A 337 -17.62 -4.25 1.01
CA ALA A 337 -18.70 -5.23 1.05
C ALA A 337 -19.86 -4.85 0.10
N ASP A 338 -20.12 -3.56 -0.11
CA ASP A 338 -21.27 -3.02 -0.82
C ASP A 338 -20.93 -2.30 -2.14
N SER A 339 -19.65 -2.07 -2.44
CA SER A 339 -19.24 -1.27 -3.59
C SER A 339 -17.88 -1.66 -4.15
N ILE A 340 -17.76 -1.58 -5.47
CA ILE A 340 -16.48 -1.56 -6.19
C ILE A 340 -16.28 -0.14 -6.69
N TYR A 341 -15.31 0.56 -6.10
CA TYR A 341 -15.01 1.96 -6.43
C TYR A 341 -14.02 2.07 -7.57
N PHE A 342 -14.23 3.07 -8.42
CA PHE A 342 -13.39 3.36 -9.58
C PHE A 342 -12.80 4.76 -9.49
N TRP A 343 -11.51 4.80 -9.76
CA TRP A 343 -10.71 6.01 -9.73
C TRP A 343 -10.54 6.62 -11.12
N LEU A 344 -10.76 7.90 -11.24
CA LEU A 344 -10.50 8.66 -12.46
C LEU A 344 -10.03 10.07 -12.11
N ASN A 345 -8.94 10.54 -12.73
CA ASN A 345 -8.40 11.89 -12.55
C ASN A 345 -8.16 12.27 -11.08
N GLY A 346 -7.63 11.35 -10.31
CA GLY A 346 -7.25 11.63 -8.93
C GLY A 346 -8.39 11.59 -7.91
N LYS A 347 -9.56 11.07 -8.26
CA LYS A 347 -10.72 10.94 -7.36
C LYS A 347 -11.51 9.67 -7.64
N ILE A 348 -12.22 9.19 -6.63
CA ILE A 348 -13.27 8.20 -6.82
C ILE A 348 -14.44 8.91 -7.52
N THR A 349 -14.79 8.45 -8.70
CA THR A 349 -15.81 9.09 -9.54
C THR A 349 -17.03 8.21 -9.82
N HIS A 350 -16.85 6.90 -9.77
CA HIS A 350 -17.89 5.92 -10.07
C HIS A 350 -17.77 4.72 -9.12
N TYR A 351 -18.84 3.96 -9.06
CA TYR A 351 -18.89 2.69 -8.34
C TYR A 351 -19.79 1.68 -9.04
N ILE A 352 -19.61 0.41 -8.75
CA ILE A 352 -20.55 -0.68 -9.01
C ILE A 352 -21.11 -1.10 -7.65
N ASP A 353 -22.44 -1.21 -7.58
CA ASP A 353 -23.14 -1.76 -6.42
C ASP A 353 -22.99 -3.28 -6.40
N THR A 354 -22.47 -3.85 -5.31
CA THR A 354 -22.25 -5.30 -5.20
C THR A 354 -23.49 -6.07 -4.76
N SER A 355 -24.59 -5.38 -4.47
CA SER A 355 -25.86 -6.05 -4.12
C SER A 355 -26.50 -6.80 -5.29
N ASP A 356 -26.19 -6.40 -6.54
CA ASP A 356 -26.62 -7.09 -7.77
C ASP A 356 -25.48 -7.16 -8.79
N LEU A 357 -24.60 -8.13 -8.62
CA LEU A 357 -23.49 -8.36 -9.54
C LEU A 357 -23.89 -8.97 -10.89
N SER A 358 -25.13 -9.45 -11.03
CA SER A 358 -25.62 -9.98 -12.31
C SER A 358 -25.85 -8.87 -13.34
N ASN A 359 -26.04 -7.64 -12.88
CA ASN A 359 -26.22 -6.45 -13.72
C ASN A 359 -25.15 -5.40 -13.37
N LEU A 360 -23.92 -5.63 -13.82
CA LEU A 360 -22.82 -4.69 -13.60
C LEU A 360 -23.09 -3.37 -14.32
N GLU A 361 -23.36 -2.33 -13.56
CA GLU A 361 -23.60 -0.97 -14.05
C GLU A 361 -22.66 -0.01 -13.31
N LEU A 362 -21.98 0.84 -14.09
CA LEU A 362 -21.11 1.87 -13.54
C LEU A 362 -21.96 3.10 -13.18
N LEU A 363 -22.18 3.29 -11.90
CA LEU A 363 -22.95 4.39 -11.35
C LEU A 363 -22.03 5.57 -10.98
N PRO A 364 -22.42 6.82 -11.26
CA PRO A 364 -21.66 7.98 -10.81
C PRO A 364 -21.72 8.12 -9.29
N MET A 365 -20.63 8.60 -8.68
CA MET A 365 -20.65 8.99 -7.26
C MET A 365 -21.64 10.12 -7.02
N PRO A 366 -22.31 10.17 -5.87
CA PRO A 366 -23.17 11.29 -5.49
C PRO A 366 -22.42 12.62 -5.57
N ASP A 367 -23.07 13.65 -6.12
CA ASP A 367 -22.50 14.99 -6.15
C ASP A 367 -22.50 15.61 -4.74
N THR A 368 -21.31 15.77 -4.18
CA THR A 368 -21.10 16.37 -2.86
C THR A 368 -20.60 17.82 -2.92
N SER A 369 -20.54 18.41 -4.13
CA SER A 369 -19.98 19.76 -4.31
C SER A 369 -20.71 20.86 -3.53
N ASN A 370 -21.99 20.65 -3.23
CA ASN A 370 -22.85 21.57 -2.49
C ASN A 370 -23.15 21.14 -1.06
N ALA A 371 -22.72 19.96 -0.64
CA ALA A 371 -23.00 19.45 0.69
C ALA A 371 -21.92 19.92 1.67
N ARG A 372 -22.32 20.62 2.71
CA ARG A 372 -21.44 20.97 3.82
C ARG A 372 -21.22 19.71 4.65
N ALA A 373 -19.99 19.47 5.09
CA ALA A 373 -19.73 18.50 6.14
C ALA A 373 -20.67 18.81 7.32
N HIS A 374 -21.48 17.84 7.68
CA HIS A 374 -22.30 17.96 8.89
C HIS A 374 -21.36 17.99 10.09
N GLY A 375 -21.35 19.13 10.78
CA GLY A 375 -20.58 19.33 12.00
C GLY A 375 -21.26 18.69 13.20
#